data_cc3297f10db68dc3e632c202e4d792e7
#
_entry.id   cc3297f10db68dc3e632c202e4d792e7
#
_cell.length_a   1.000
_cell.length_b   1.000
_cell.length_c   1.000
_cell.angle_alpha   90.00
_cell.angle_beta   90.00
_cell.angle_gamma   90.00
#
_symmetry.space_group_name_H-M   'P 1'
#
loop_
_entity.id
_entity.type
_entity.pdbx_description
1 polymer ?
#
loop_
_entity_poly.entity_id
_entity_poly.type
_entity_poly.pdbx_seq_one_letter_code
_entity_poly.pdbx_strand_id
1 'polypeptide(L)'
;MRFSVLASGSTGNAIYVENDEHAFLVDVGLSGKKMEQLFEKVDRDMKKLSGILVTHEHSDHIKGLGVVARKYNVPIYANAKTWDAMDGLIGKVPTDLRFQFDMETVKTFGGIDIQSFAVSHDAADPMFYAFHEEGRKLVVITDTGYVSDRMKGHIAAADSYVFESHHDVGMLQMGRYPWSIKRRILSDVGHVSNEDAAVAMSEVVAEKQTQIYLSHLSKDNNMKELARMSVSQTLQSCGIIAGEFVHLHDTDAEEPTTLITV
;
A
#
# COMPACT_ATOMS: atom_id res chain seq x y z
N MET A 1 7.96 15.89 -0.07
CA MET A 1 7.22 14.75 -0.66
C MET A 1 5.73 14.87 -0.36
N ARG A 2 4.88 14.51 -1.32
CA ARG A 2 3.42 14.52 -1.18
C ARG A 2 2.88 13.18 -1.67
N PHE A 3 1.74 12.75 -1.13
CA PHE A 3 1.08 11.52 -1.60
C PHE A 3 -0.44 11.61 -1.53
N SER A 4 -1.11 10.70 -2.23
CA SER A 4 -2.55 10.46 -2.13
C SER A 4 -2.82 8.96 -2.24
N VAL A 5 -3.64 8.42 -1.37
CA VAL A 5 -4.21 7.08 -1.54
C VAL A 5 -5.37 7.22 -2.52
N LEU A 6 -5.12 6.87 -3.78
CA LEU A 6 -6.11 7.04 -4.86
C LEU A 6 -7.26 6.04 -4.71
N ALA A 7 -6.93 4.83 -4.32
CA ALA A 7 -7.89 3.76 -3.99
C ALA A 7 -7.20 2.74 -3.09
N SER A 8 -7.94 2.17 -2.15
CA SER A 8 -7.43 1.12 -1.28
C SER A 8 -8.54 0.16 -0.85
N GLY A 9 -8.32 -1.13 -1.10
CA GLY A 9 -9.22 -2.22 -0.73
C GLY A 9 -9.11 -3.41 -1.68
N SER A 10 -9.77 -4.51 -1.34
CA SER A 10 -9.74 -5.77 -2.10
C SER A 10 -10.33 -5.71 -3.53
N THR A 11 -10.77 -4.55 -4.00
CA THR A 11 -11.25 -4.33 -5.37
C THR A 11 -10.24 -3.60 -6.25
N GLY A 12 -9.23 -2.96 -5.66
CA GLY A 12 -8.15 -2.30 -6.38
C GLY A 12 -7.39 -1.30 -5.51
N ASN A 13 -6.07 -1.33 -5.64
CA ASN A 13 -5.14 -0.50 -4.89
C ASN A 13 -4.35 0.39 -5.83
N ALA A 14 -4.16 1.64 -5.47
CA ALA A 14 -3.29 2.58 -6.16
C ALA A 14 -2.93 3.74 -5.23
N ILE A 15 -1.63 3.99 -5.05
CA ILE A 15 -1.13 5.07 -4.22
C ILE A 15 -0.21 5.96 -5.06
N TYR A 16 -0.51 7.25 -5.08
CA TYR A 16 0.28 8.25 -5.78
C TYR A 16 1.27 8.90 -4.83
N VAL A 17 2.55 9.00 -5.23
CA VAL A 17 3.61 9.67 -4.47
C VAL A 17 4.36 10.61 -5.40
N GLU A 18 4.60 11.85 -4.99
CA GLU A 18 5.33 12.83 -5.78
C GLU A 18 6.28 13.69 -4.95
N ASN A 19 7.31 14.20 -5.60
CA ASN A 19 8.01 15.43 -5.20
C ASN A 19 7.89 16.48 -6.32
N ASP A 20 8.76 17.48 -6.31
CA ASP A 20 8.70 18.53 -7.33
C ASP A 20 9.28 18.09 -8.69
N GLU A 21 10.05 16.99 -8.74
CA GLU A 21 10.72 16.50 -9.95
C GLU A 21 10.11 15.20 -10.48
N HIS A 22 9.65 14.30 -9.59
CA HIS A 22 9.22 12.94 -9.93
C HIS A 22 7.87 12.58 -9.33
N ALA A 23 7.15 11.70 -10.02
CA ALA A 23 5.89 11.15 -9.56
C ALA A 23 5.82 9.64 -9.82
N PHE A 24 5.32 8.90 -8.85
CA PHE A 24 5.22 7.44 -8.89
C PHE A 24 3.81 6.98 -8.55
N LEU A 25 3.43 5.84 -9.12
CA LEU A 25 2.32 5.03 -8.62
C LEU A 25 2.87 3.79 -7.92
N VAL A 26 2.32 3.45 -6.76
CA VAL A 26 2.42 2.10 -6.19
C VAL A 26 1.14 1.39 -6.58
N ASP A 27 1.28 0.39 -7.44
CA ASP A 27 0.22 -0.41 -8.03
C ASP A 27 -0.79 0.32 -8.95
N VAL A 28 -1.49 -0.44 -9.77
CA VAL A 28 -2.56 0.00 -10.68
C VAL A 28 -3.67 -1.05 -10.66
N GLY A 29 -4.29 -1.23 -9.52
CA GLY A 29 -5.28 -2.28 -9.27
C GLY A 29 -6.66 -2.02 -9.90
N LEU A 30 -6.88 -0.86 -10.49
CA LEU A 30 -8.11 -0.45 -11.13
C LEU A 30 -7.96 -0.32 -12.64
N SER A 31 -9.08 -0.31 -13.39
CA SER A 31 -9.04 -0.12 -14.84
C SER A 31 -8.41 1.23 -15.22
N GLY A 32 -7.76 1.32 -16.36
CA GLY A 32 -7.14 2.56 -16.84
C GLY A 32 -8.12 3.75 -16.84
N LYS A 33 -9.38 3.54 -17.22
CA LYS A 33 -10.43 4.57 -17.17
C LYS A 33 -10.72 5.06 -15.75
N LYS A 34 -10.76 4.14 -14.76
CA LYS A 34 -10.97 4.54 -13.35
C LYS A 34 -9.76 5.28 -12.83
N MET A 35 -8.55 4.87 -13.20
CA MET A 35 -7.31 5.58 -12.84
C MET A 35 -7.31 7.02 -13.35
N GLU A 36 -7.72 7.25 -14.60
CA GLU A 36 -7.87 8.60 -15.17
C GLU A 36 -8.81 9.47 -14.32
N GLN A 37 -9.97 8.94 -13.95
CA GLN A 37 -10.93 9.65 -13.09
C GLN A 37 -10.35 10.00 -11.71
N LEU A 38 -9.56 9.08 -11.13
CA LEU A 38 -8.94 9.32 -9.82
C LEU A 38 -7.84 10.39 -9.92
N PHE A 39 -7.04 10.37 -10.99
CA PHE A 39 -6.04 11.42 -11.25
C PHE A 39 -6.66 12.78 -11.46
N GLU A 40 -7.80 12.88 -12.17
CA GLU A 40 -8.57 14.12 -12.33
C GLU A 40 -9.04 14.66 -10.97
N LYS A 41 -9.51 13.79 -10.04
CA LYS A 41 -9.96 14.20 -8.71
C LYS A 41 -8.85 14.81 -7.84
N VAL A 42 -7.60 14.38 -8.02
CA VAL A 42 -6.45 14.92 -7.28
C VAL A 42 -5.68 15.99 -8.06
N ASP A 43 -6.22 16.44 -9.21
CA ASP A 43 -5.61 17.44 -10.10
C ASP A 43 -4.17 17.07 -10.51
N ARG A 44 -3.99 15.81 -10.98
CA ARG A 44 -2.70 15.30 -11.45
C ARG A 44 -2.83 14.68 -12.83
N ASP A 45 -1.70 14.64 -13.57
CA ASP A 45 -1.62 14.12 -14.94
C ASP A 45 -0.75 12.86 -14.97
N MET A 46 -1.33 11.74 -15.41
CA MET A 46 -0.64 10.46 -15.56
C MET A 46 0.55 10.51 -16.55
N LYS A 47 0.59 11.50 -17.45
CA LYS A 47 1.73 11.73 -18.35
C LYS A 47 2.98 12.18 -17.63
N LYS A 48 2.85 12.67 -16.39
CA LYS A 48 3.97 13.12 -15.55
C LYS A 48 4.56 12.01 -14.69
N LEU A 49 4.01 10.79 -14.76
CA LEU A 49 4.52 9.66 -14.01
C LEU A 49 5.93 9.29 -14.45
N SER A 50 6.85 9.22 -13.52
CA SER A 50 8.23 8.74 -13.69
C SER A 50 8.31 7.23 -13.63
N GLY A 51 7.34 6.56 -12.99
CA GLY A 51 7.29 5.11 -12.89
C GLY A 51 6.11 4.56 -12.12
N ILE A 52 5.88 3.26 -12.30
CA ILE A 52 4.93 2.46 -11.55
C ILE A 52 5.72 1.40 -10.79
N LEU A 53 5.56 1.37 -9.48
CA LEU A 53 6.17 0.40 -8.57
C LEU A 53 5.14 -0.69 -8.31
N VAL A 54 5.44 -1.94 -8.65
CA VAL A 54 4.53 -3.07 -8.46
C VAL A 54 4.92 -3.82 -7.19
N THR A 55 3.95 -4.02 -6.31
CA THR A 55 4.15 -4.75 -5.06
C THR A 55 4.14 -6.27 -5.29
N HIS A 56 3.13 -6.76 -5.99
CA HIS A 56 2.95 -8.18 -6.34
C HIS A 56 1.91 -8.34 -7.46
N GLU A 57 1.71 -9.57 -7.94
CA GLU A 57 0.94 -9.87 -9.16
C GLU A 57 -0.56 -10.06 -8.97
N HIS A 58 -1.14 -9.88 -7.79
CA HIS A 58 -2.59 -10.03 -7.61
C HIS A 58 -3.39 -9.02 -8.44
N SER A 59 -4.58 -9.42 -8.86
CA SER A 59 -5.37 -8.66 -9.83
C SER A 59 -5.79 -7.27 -9.34
N ASP A 60 -6.01 -7.11 -8.05
CA ASP A 60 -6.33 -5.83 -7.41
C ASP A 60 -5.11 -4.90 -7.22
N HIS A 61 -3.94 -5.33 -7.71
CA HIS A 61 -2.71 -4.52 -7.81
C HIS A 61 -2.26 -4.27 -9.24
N ILE A 62 -2.58 -5.16 -10.20
CA ILE A 62 -2.06 -5.05 -11.57
C ILE A 62 -3.12 -4.91 -12.67
N LYS A 63 -4.41 -4.91 -12.36
CA LYS A 63 -5.52 -4.93 -13.33
C LYS A 63 -5.41 -3.89 -14.45
N GLY A 64 -5.01 -2.68 -14.15
CA GLY A 64 -4.83 -1.60 -15.12
C GLY A 64 -3.40 -1.38 -15.57
N LEU A 65 -2.43 -2.07 -14.96
CA LEU A 65 -1.00 -1.81 -15.09
C LEU A 65 -0.53 -1.73 -16.54
N GLY A 66 -0.76 -2.78 -17.32
CA GLY A 66 -0.30 -2.82 -18.70
C GLY A 66 -0.99 -1.79 -19.61
N VAL A 67 -2.26 -1.46 -19.33
CA VAL A 67 -2.99 -0.43 -20.08
C VAL A 67 -2.42 0.95 -19.80
N VAL A 68 -2.20 1.29 -18.53
CA VAL A 68 -1.65 2.57 -18.11
C VAL A 68 -0.21 2.74 -18.62
N ALA A 69 0.64 1.74 -18.43
CA ALA A 69 2.04 1.79 -18.87
C ALA A 69 2.14 2.03 -20.38
N ARG A 70 1.38 1.28 -21.22
CA ARG A 70 1.39 1.47 -22.68
C ARG A 70 0.79 2.80 -23.12
N LYS A 71 -0.32 3.23 -22.51
CA LYS A 71 -1.02 4.45 -22.91
C LYS A 71 -0.22 5.72 -22.64
N TYR A 72 0.46 5.74 -21.48
CA TYR A 72 1.19 6.92 -21.00
C TYR A 72 2.70 6.80 -21.13
N ASN A 73 3.19 5.67 -21.67
CA ASN A 73 4.61 5.36 -21.82
C ASN A 73 5.38 5.44 -20.50
N VAL A 74 4.83 4.82 -19.43
CA VAL A 74 5.37 4.87 -18.07
C VAL A 74 6.16 3.61 -17.77
N PRO A 75 7.41 3.73 -17.27
CA PRO A 75 8.20 2.59 -16.81
C PRO A 75 7.52 1.82 -15.67
N ILE A 76 7.64 0.49 -15.69
CA ILE A 76 7.18 -0.41 -14.62
C ILE A 76 8.41 -0.98 -13.91
N TYR A 77 8.41 -0.94 -12.59
CA TYR A 77 9.43 -1.48 -11.72
C TYR A 77 8.85 -2.62 -10.89
N ALA A 78 9.40 -3.81 -10.99
CA ALA A 78 9.04 -4.99 -10.20
C ALA A 78 10.24 -5.91 -10.03
N ASN A 79 10.23 -6.79 -9.04
CA ASN A 79 11.26 -7.83 -8.95
C ASN A 79 11.06 -8.92 -10.02
N ALA A 80 12.08 -9.76 -10.20
CA ALA A 80 12.09 -10.75 -11.27
C ALA A 80 10.93 -11.75 -11.18
N LYS A 81 10.61 -12.26 -9.97
CA LYS A 81 9.53 -13.24 -9.80
C LYS A 81 8.15 -12.63 -10.02
N THR A 82 7.94 -11.40 -9.57
CA THR A 82 6.69 -10.65 -9.85
C THR A 82 6.55 -10.41 -11.34
N TRP A 83 7.65 -10.06 -12.07
CA TRP A 83 7.63 -9.95 -13.53
C TRP A 83 7.22 -11.27 -14.20
N ASP A 84 7.78 -12.39 -13.79
CA ASP A 84 7.45 -13.70 -14.34
C ASP A 84 5.99 -14.08 -14.08
N ALA A 85 5.49 -13.80 -12.88
CA ALA A 85 4.12 -14.12 -12.47
C ALA A 85 3.07 -13.25 -13.19
N MET A 86 3.36 -11.98 -13.47
CA MET A 86 2.40 -11.07 -14.11
C MET A 86 2.49 -11.02 -15.64
N ASP A 87 3.50 -11.65 -16.28
CA ASP A 87 3.81 -11.47 -17.71
C ASP A 87 2.61 -11.77 -18.63
N GLY A 88 1.88 -12.85 -18.39
CA GLY A 88 0.67 -13.18 -19.17
C GLY A 88 -0.60 -12.38 -18.77
N LEU A 89 -0.58 -11.68 -17.65
CA LEU A 89 -1.78 -11.06 -17.07
C LEU A 89 -1.99 -9.61 -17.51
N ILE A 90 -0.91 -8.86 -17.72
CA ILE A 90 -0.96 -7.41 -18.03
C ILE A 90 -0.90 -7.09 -19.53
N GLY A 91 -0.85 -8.13 -20.37
CA GLY A 91 -0.62 -8.00 -21.81
C GLY A 91 0.81 -7.58 -22.14
N LYS A 92 1.16 -7.55 -23.43
CA LYS A 92 2.54 -7.27 -23.84
C LYS A 92 2.97 -5.84 -23.48
N VAL A 93 3.96 -5.73 -22.60
CA VAL A 93 4.62 -4.47 -22.23
C VAL A 93 5.91 -4.33 -23.04
N PRO A 94 6.19 -3.17 -23.69
CA PRO A 94 7.46 -2.89 -24.34
C PRO A 94 8.65 -3.13 -23.42
N THR A 95 9.75 -3.66 -23.95
CA THR A 95 10.95 -3.99 -23.14
C THR A 95 11.62 -2.77 -22.53
N ASP A 96 11.56 -1.63 -23.19
CA ASP A 96 12.06 -0.34 -22.71
C ASP A 96 11.23 0.28 -21.56
N LEU A 97 10.07 -0.30 -21.25
CA LEU A 97 9.27 0.05 -20.08
C LEU A 97 9.39 -0.97 -18.93
N ARG A 98 10.18 -2.02 -19.09
CA ARG A 98 10.33 -3.10 -18.10
C ARG A 98 11.64 -2.91 -17.32
N PHE A 99 11.53 -2.56 -16.05
CA PHE A 99 12.68 -2.34 -15.16
C PHE A 99 12.63 -3.28 -13.97
N GLN A 100 13.78 -3.79 -13.58
CA GLN A 100 13.92 -4.58 -12.37
C GLN A 100 14.10 -3.66 -11.16
N PHE A 101 13.38 -3.99 -10.07
CA PHE A 101 13.60 -3.44 -8.75
C PHE A 101 13.78 -4.62 -7.79
N ASP A 102 15.00 -4.81 -7.33
CA ASP A 102 15.32 -5.94 -6.47
C ASP A 102 14.80 -5.72 -5.05
N MET A 103 14.54 -6.84 -4.37
CA MET A 103 14.13 -6.86 -2.97
C MET A 103 15.23 -6.27 -2.08
N GLU A 104 14.82 -5.49 -1.06
CA GLU A 104 15.72 -4.89 -0.06
C GLU A 104 16.83 -4.02 -0.64
N THR A 105 16.51 -3.34 -1.71
CA THR A 105 17.39 -2.35 -2.33
C THR A 105 16.80 -0.95 -2.25
N VAL A 106 17.63 0.04 -2.54
CA VAL A 106 17.22 1.44 -2.66
C VAL A 106 17.49 1.90 -4.07
N LYS A 107 16.51 2.57 -4.68
CA LYS A 107 16.69 3.31 -5.94
C LYS A 107 16.43 4.79 -5.69
N THR A 108 17.36 5.61 -6.15
CA THR A 108 17.27 7.07 -6.05
C THR A 108 16.74 7.67 -7.34
N PHE A 109 15.74 8.53 -7.23
CA PHE A 109 15.16 9.30 -8.34
C PHE A 109 15.12 10.78 -7.94
N GLY A 110 16.07 11.57 -8.47
CA GLY A 110 16.21 12.95 -8.01
C GLY A 110 16.42 13.01 -6.50
N GLY A 111 15.54 13.67 -5.78
CA GLY A 111 15.60 13.81 -4.31
C GLY A 111 14.90 12.71 -3.52
N ILE A 112 14.20 11.75 -4.19
CA ILE A 112 13.49 10.65 -3.51
C ILE A 112 14.32 9.38 -3.55
N ASP A 113 14.56 8.78 -2.38
CA ASP A 113 15.06 7.42 -2.23
C ASP A 113 13.88 6.48 -1.99
N ILE A 114 13.74 5.46 -2.84
CA ILE A 114 12.70 4.44 -2.75
C ILE A 114 13.35 3.13 -2.31
N GLN A 115 13.01 2.69 -1.11
CA GLN A 115 13.47 1.42 -0.54
C GLN A 115 12.39 0.35 -0.69
N SER A 116 12.75 -0.80 -1.27
CA SER A 116 11.90 -2.00 -1.28
C SER A 116 12.18 -2.86 -0.04
N PHE A 117 11.18 -3.55 0.47
CA PHE A 117 11.33 -4.55 1.54
C PHE A 117 10.33 -5.70 1.39
N ALA A 118 10.72 -6.88 1.87
CA ALA A 118 9.92 -8.09 1.79
C ALA A 118 8.75 -8.05 2.79
N VAL A 119 7.61 -8.62 2.38
CA VAL A 119 6.45 -8.87 3.24
C VAL A 119 6.03 -10.34 3.16
N SER A 120 5.16 -10.77 4.08
CA SER A 120 4.62 -12.12 4.10
C SER A 120 3.24 -12.13 3.48
N HIS A 121 3.14 -12.56 2.22
CA HIS A 121 1.87 -12.67 1.49
C HIS A 121 1.91 -13.82 0.49
N ASP A 122 0.76 -14.36 0.09
CA ASP A 122 0.64 -15.50 -0.83
C ASP A 122 0.78 -15.10 -2.31
N ALA A 123 1.88 -14.44 -2.62
CA ALA A 123 2.29 -14.01 -3.95
C ALA A 123 3.68 -14.54 -4.32
N ALA A 124 4.13 -14.35 -5.56
CA ALA A 124 5.37 -14.92 -6.06
C ALA A 124 6.62 -14.41 -5.32
N ASP A 125 6.68 -13.10 -5.02
CA ASP A 125 7.76 -12.47 -4.25
C ASP A 125 7.30 -11.06 -3.81
N PRO A 126 6.36 -10.96 -2.85
CA PRO A 126 5.70 -9.71 -2.53
C PRO A 126 6.66 -8.75 -1.81
N MET A 127 6.65 -7.48 -2.23
CA MET A 127 7.44 -6.42 -1.61
C MET A 127 6.63 -5.12 -1.52
N PHE A 128 6.97 -4.30 -0.54
CA PHE A 128 6.42 -2.96 -0.38
C PHE A 128 7.50 -1.90 -0.33
N TYR A 129 7.11 -0.64 -0.13
CA TYR A 129 8.00 0.48 -0.37
C TYR A 129 8.00 1.49 0.77
N ALA A 130 9.19 1.98 1.11
CA ALA A 130 9.39 3.17 1.91
C ALA A 130 10.04 4.25 1.04
N PHE A 131 9.49 5.46 1.12
CA PHE A 131 9.97 6.63 0.40
C PHE A 131 10.64 7.58 1.37
N HIS A 132 11.83 8.04 1.02
CA HIS A 132 12.60 8.95 1.85
C HIS A 132 12.95 10.21 1.06
N GLU A 133 12.72 11.37 1.63
CA GLU A 133 13.11 12.67 1.07
C GLU A 133 13.30 13.68 2.20
N GLU A 134 14.44 14.40 2.22
CA GLU A 134 14.74 15.47 3.17
C GLU A 134 14.49 15.10 4.64
N GLY A 135 14.83 13.87 5.04
CA GLY A 135 14.63 13.35 6.39
C GLY A 135 13.18 12.97 6.73
N ARG A 136 12.26 13.05 5.78
CA ARG A 136 10.87 12.56 5.88
C ARG A 136 10.75 11.16 5.31
N LYS A 137 9.83 10.40 5.88
CA LYS A 137 9.59 9.01 5.49
C LYS A 137 8.11 8.70 5.36
N LEU A 138 7.72 8.19 4.19
CA LEU A 138 6.42 7.58 3.92
C LEU A 138 6.61 6.06 3.77
N VAL A 139 5.81 5.28 4.46
CA VAL A 139 5.76 3.82 4.31
C VAL A 139 4.43 3.41 3.71
N VAL A 140 4.48 2.56 2.69
CA VAL A 140 3.32 1.88 2.11
C VAL A 140 3.47 0.40 2.43
N ILE A 141 2.52 -0.17 3.15
CA ILE A 141 2.45 -1.58 3.50
C ILE A 141 0.99 -2.02 3.52
N THR A 142 0.60 -2.79 2.53
CA THR A 142 -0.68 -3.49 2.41
C THR A 142 -0.39 -4.99 2.24
N ASP A 143 -1.39 -5.84 2.22
CA ASP A 143 -1.24 -7.26 1.91
C ASP A 143 -0.08 -7.96 2.64
N THR A 144 -0.19 -8.02 3.95
CA THR A 144 0.75 -8.77 4.78
C THR A 144 0.03 -9.60 5.83
N GLY A 145 0.38 -10.87 5.97
CA GLY A 145 -0.22 -11.77 6.97
C GLY A 145 0.25 -11.45 8.39
N TYR A 146 1.46 -10.90 8.54
CA TYR A 146 2.00 -10.41 9.81
C TYR A 146 3.14 -9.42 9.58
N VAL A 147 3.49 -8.65 10.60
CA VAL A 147 4.60 -7.70 10.55
C VAL A 147 5.78 -8.24 11.36
N SER A 148 6.79 -8.76 10.66
CA SER A 148 8.00 -9.33 11.28
C SER A 148 8.91 -8.24 11.87
N ASP A 149 9.81 -8.63 12.80
CA ASP A 149 10.81 -7.69 13.36
C ASP A 149 11.72 -7.10 12.28
N ARG A 150 12.00 -7.86 11.20
CA ARG A 150 12.72 -7.34 10.04
C ARG A 150 11.94 -6.23 9.34
N MET A 151 10.63 -6.44 9.10
CA MET A 151 9.76 -5.42 8.51
C MET A 151 9.68 -4.20 9.43
N LYS A 152 9.51 -4.39 10.75
CA LYS A 152 9.50 -3.28 11.73
C LYS A 152 10.76 -2.43 11.61
N GLY A 153 11.95 -3.06 11.43
CA GLY A 153 13.20 -2.33 11.19
C GLY A 153 13.16 -1.43 9.95
N HIS A 154 12.55 -1.90 8.85
CA HIS A 154 12.41 -1.11 7.62
C HIS A 154 11.40 0.02 7.75
N ILE A 155 10.31 -0.18 8.49
CA ILE A 155 9.18 0.76 8.55
C ILE A 155 9.21 1.69 9.77
N ALA A 156 10.10 1.47 10.73
CA ALA A 156 10.17 2.25 11.97
C ALA A 156 10.29 3.75 11.74
N ALA A 157 9.66 4.51 12.64
CA ALA A 157 9.76 5.97 12.76
C ALA A 157 9.42 6.76 11.48
N ALA A 158 8.47 6.28 10.66
CA ALA A 158 7.98 7.05 9.51
C ALA A 158 7.11 8.23 9.96
N ASP A 159 7.00 9.24 9.11
CA ASP A 159 6.14 10.41 9.32
C ASP A 159 4.71 10.10 8.88
N SER A 160 4.58 9.26 7.84
CA SER A 160 3.28 8.80 7.34
C SER A 160 3.32 7.32 6.99
N TYR A 161 2.22 6.63 7.26
CA TYR A 161 2.00 5.24 6.90
C TYR A 161 0.70 5.09 6.11
N VAL A 162 0.75 4.36 5.01
CA VAL A 162 -0.41 3.69 4.42
C VAL A 162 -0.31 2.25 4.89
N PHE A 163 -1.09 1.89 5.91
CA PHE A 163 -0.91 0.65 6.66
C PHE A 163 -2.16 -0.21 6.56
N GLU A 164 -1.99 -1.51 6.28
CA GLU A 164 -3.09 -2.46 6.21
C GLU A 164 -3.84 -2.56 7.54
N SER A 165 -5.18 -2.56 7.46
CA SER A 165 -6.11 -2.86 8.53
C SER A 165 -7.25 -3.66 7.89
N HIS A 166 -6.96 -4.95 7.54
CA HIS A 166 -7.78 -5.64 6.57
C HIS A 166 -9.15 -6.05 7.11
N HIS A 167 -9.21 -6.68 8.28
CA HIS A 167 -10.45 -7.28 8.76
C HIS A 167 -10.62 -7.16 10.28
N ASP A 168 -11.86 -7.12 10.70
CA ASP A 168 -12.27 -7.46 12.05
C ASP A 168 -12.39 -8.99 12.18
N VAL A 169 -11.74 -9.56 13.20
CA VAL A 169 -11.67 -11.02 13.39
C VAL A 169 -13.08 -11.61 13.62
N GLY A 170 -13.92 -10.92 14.39
CA GLY A 170 -15.29 -11.36 14.67
C GLY A 170 -16.18 -11.34 13.43
N MET A 171 -16.12 -10.26 12.64
CA MET A 171 -16.82 -10.17 11.35
C MET A 171 -16.39 -11.28 10.39
N LEU A 172 -15.07 -11.51 10.27
CA LEU A 172 -14.53 -12.57 9.41
C LEU A 172 -15.02 -13.94 9.85
N GLN A 173 -14.93 -14.25 11.16
CA GLN A 173 -15.35 -15.56 11.69
C GLN A 173 -16.85 -15.81 11.51
N MET A 174 -17.71 -14.81 11.72
CA MET A 174 -19.15 -14.90 11.54
C MET A 174 -19.60 -14.68 10.09
N GLY A 175 -18.75 -14.11 9.24
CA GLY A 175 -19.03 -13.78 7.85
C GLY A 175 -19.30 -14.99 6.97
N ARG A 176 -19.81 -14.72 5.77
CA ARG A 176 -20.27 -15.73 4.81
C ARG A 176 -19.16 -16.48 4.06
N TYR A 177 -17.91 -16.08 4.20
CA TYR A 177 -16.81 -16.73 3.49
C TYR A 177 -16.64 -18.20 3.90
N PRO A 178 -16.34 -19.11 2.95
CA PRO A 178 -15.97 -20.49 3.27
C PRO A 178 -14.76 -20.55 4.22
N TRP A 179 -14.68 -21.57 5.04
CA TRP A 179 -13.56 -21.76 5.98
C TRP A 179 -12.18 -21.80 5.31
N SER A 180 -12.09 -22.27 4.07
CA SER A 180 -10.83 -22.24 3.30
C SER A 180 -10.33 -20.81 3.08
N ILE A 181 -11.24 -19.89 2.75
CA ILE A 181 -10.93 -18.46 2.57
C ILE A 181 -10.63 -17.79 3.92
N LYS A 182 -11.43 -18.05 4.97
CA LYS A 182 -11.15 -17.52 6.31
C LYS A 182 -9.76 -17.93 6.81
N ARG A 183 -9.40 -19.22 6.67
CA ARG A 183 -8.06 -19.72 7.05
C ARG A 183 -6.93 -19.09 6.24
N ARG A 184 -7.14 -18.84 4.94
CA ARG A 184 -6.17 -18.11 4.12
C ARG A 184 -5.96 -16.69 4.65
N ILE A 185 -7.04 -15.96 4.89
CA ILE A 185 -6.98 -14.58 5.41
C ILE A 185 -6.28 -14.53 6.78
N LEU A 186 -6.57 -15.47 7.67
CA LEU A 186 -6.00 -15.55 9.03
C LEU A 186 -4.59 -16.18 9.08
N SER A 187 -4.01 -16.57 7.95
CA SER A 187 -2.67 -17.19 7.93
C SER A 187 -1.56 -16.15 7.87
N ASP A 188 -0.33 -16.60 8.16
CA ASP A 188 0.88 -15.78 8.08
C ASP A 188 1.16 -15.20 6.68
N VAL A 189 0.50 -15.72 5.65
CA VAL A 189 0.57 -15.24 4.26
C VAL A 189 -0.74 -14.61 3.81
N GLY A 190 -1.67 -14.37 4.73
CA GLY A 190 -2.95 -13.71 4.47
C GLY A 190 -2.88 -12.20 4.67
N HIS A 191 -3.68 -11.70 5.61
CA HIS A 191 -3.82 -10.28 5.90
C HIS A 191 -3.89 -10.02 7.41
N VAL A 192 -3.29 -8.93 7.87
CA VAL A 192 -3.37 -8.52 9.29
C VAL A 192 -4.79 -8.08 9.66
N SER A 193 -5.22 -8.45 10.86
CA SER A 193 -6.44 -7.92 11.48
C SER A 193 -6.27 -6.46 11.90
N ASN A 194 -7.37 -5.80 12.28
CA ASN A 194 -7.31 -4.45 12.86
C ASN A 194 -6.43 -4.42 14.11
N GLU A 195 -6.54 -5.43 14.97
CA GLU A 195 -5.80 -5.56 16.22
C GLU A 195 -4.31 -5.84 15.97
N ASP A 196 -3.98 -6.80 15.11
CA ASP A 196 -2.58 -7.15 14.80
C ASP A 196 -1.86 -5.98 14.11
N ALA A 197 -2.55 -5.28 13.23
CA ALA A 197 -2.06 -4.06 12.61
C ALA A 197 -1.73 -2.99 13.67
N ALA A 198 -2.64 -2.77 14.63
CA ALA A 198 -2.45 -1.77 15.67
C ALA A 198 -1.30 -2.12 16.63
N VAL A 199 -1.13 -3.41 16.97
CA VAL A 199 0.03 -3.87 17.73
C VAL A 199 1.32 -3.55 16.96
N ALA A 200 1.39 -3.89 15.67
CA ALA A 200 2.55 -3.58 14.85
C ALA A 200 2.78 -2.06 14.73
N MET A 201 1.73 -1.26 14.56
CA MET A 201 1.82 0.21 14.56
C MET A 201 2.41 0.73 15.86
N SER A 202 2.00 0.20 17.03
CA SER A 202 2.50 0.64 18.33
C SER A 202 4.01 0.41 18.53
N GLU A 203 4.56 -0.56 17.82
CA GLU A 203 5.98 -0.93 17.90
C GLU A 203 6.87 -0.15 16.92
N VAL A 204 6.28 0.50 15.90
CA VAL A 204 7.04 1.18 14.85
C VAL A 204 6.90 2.70 14.87
N VAL A 205 5.86 3.26 15.49
CA VAL A 205 5.71 4.70 15.63
C VAL A 205 6.70 5.27 16.63
N ALA A 206 7.21 6.46 16.36
CA ALA A 206 8.06 7.22 17.30
C ALA A 206 7.23 8.30 18.01
N GLU A 207 7.77 8.86 19.10
CA GLU A 207 7.16 10.01 19.78
C GLU A 207 7.29 11.30 18.94
N LYS A 208 6.65 11.29 17.77
CA LYS A 208 6.56 12.43 16.84
C LYS A 208 5.21 12.42 16.13
N GLN A 209 4.82 13.56 15.56
CA GLN A 209 3.60 13.65 14.75
C GLN A 209 3.65 12.64 13.62
N THR A 210 2.74 11.66 13.64
CA THR A 210 2.68 10.55 12.70
C THR A 210 1.26 10.42 12.13
N GLN A 211 1.15 10.31 10.81
CA GLN A 211 -0.12 10.15 10.10
C GLN A 211 -0.26 8.69 9.66
N ILE A 212 -1.32 8.01 10.03
CA ILE A 212 -1.59 6.60 9.66
C ILE A 212 -2.90 6.53 8.88
N TYR A 213 -2.81 6.09 7.63
CA TYR A 213 -3.93 5.84 6.75
C TYR A 213 -4.27 4.35 6.78
N LEU A 214 -5.40 4.01 7.43
CA LEU A 214 -5.90 2.64 7.50
C LEU A 214 -6.33 2.19 6.11
N SER A 215 -5.66 1.20 5.58
CA SER A 215 -5.75 0.82 4.17
C SER A 215 -6.13 -0.63 3.98
N HIS A 216 -6.49 -0.99 2.74
CA HIS A 216 -6.82 -2.33 2.30
C HIS A 216 -7.92 -3.01 3.12
N LEU A 217 -8.96 -2.24 3.51
CA LEU A 217 -10.08 -2.76 4.28
C LEU A 217 -10.90 -3.76 3.46
N SER A 218 -11.19 -4.91 4.06
CA SER A 218 -12.08 -5.92 3.48
C SER A 218 -13.50 -5.39 3.34
N LYS A 219 -14.05 -5.45 2.15
CA LYS A 219 -15.41 -4.99 1.86
C LYS A 219 -16.49 -5.75 2.67
N ASP A 220 -16.26 -7.05 2.92
CA ASP A 220 -17.24 -7.93 3.56
C ASP A 220 -16.97 -8.16 5.05
N ASN A 221 -15.74 -7.90 5.52
CA ASN A 221 -15.32 -8.27 6.87
C ASN A 221 -14.70 -7.10 7.65
N ASN A 222 -15.00 -5.86 7.24
CA ASN A 222 -14.55 -4.66 7.95
C ASN A 222 -15.50 -3.47 7.66
N MET A 223 -15.38 -2.43 8.48
CA MET A 223 -15.98 -1.11 8.28
C MET A 223 -14.98 -0.05 8.77
N LYS A 224 -14.96 1.13 8.17
CA LYS A 224 -14.03 2.22 8.51
C LYS A 224 -14.09 2.59 9.99
N GLU A 225 -15.31 2.76 10.51
CA GLU A 225 -15.56 3.11 11.90
C GLU A 225 -15.07 2.01 12.86
N LEU A 226 -15.29 0.74 12.51
CA LEU A 226 -14.84 -0.40 13.30
C LEU A 226 -13.32 -0.53 13.28
N ALA A 227 -12.69 -0.42 12.11
CA ALA A 227 -11.24 -0.43 11.98
C ALA A 227 -10.60 0.67 12.82
N ARG A 228 -11.07 1.91 12.71
CA ARG A 228 -10.58 3.04 13.48
C ARG A 228 -10.78 2.86 14.98
N MET A 229 -11.93 2.37 15.40
CA MET A 229 -12.22 2.09 16.81
C MET A 229 -11.31 1.00 17.37
N SER A 230 -11.18 -0.13 16.67
CA SER A 230 -10.33 -1.26 17.09
C SER A 230 -8.85 -0.84 17.17
N VAL A 231 -8.36 -0.16 16.12
CA VAL A 231 -6.98 0.36 16.10
C VAL A 231 -6.74 1.36 17.24
N SER A 232 -7.65 2.32 17.46
CA SER A 232 -7.51 3.30 18.54
C SER A 232 -7.48 2.64 19.92
N GLN A 233 -8.35 1.66 20.18
CA GLN A 233 -8.40 0.95 21.47
C GLN A 233 -7.13 0.13 21.71
N THR A 234 -6.64 -0.55 20.67
CA THR A 234 -5.43 -1.35 20.76
C THR A 234 -4.20 -0.46 20.99
N LEU A 235 -4.05 0.65 20.25
CA LEU A 235 -3.00 1.63 20.45
C LEU A 235 -3.04 2.18 21.89
N GLN A 236 -4.23 2.51 22.40
CA GLN A 236 -4.40 2.99 23.76
C GLN A 236 -3.96 1.94 24.79
N SER A 237 -4.24 0.67 24.58
CA SER A 237 -3.76 -0.42 25.45
C SER A 237 -2.22 -0.56 25.44
N CYS A 238 -1.57 -0.12 24.36
CA CYS A 238 -0.11 -0.04 24.22
C CYS A 238 0.47 1.32 24.72
N GLY A 239 -0.34 2.19 25.32
CA GLY A 239 0.09 3.48 25.84
C GLY A 239 0.14 4.63 24.84
N ILE A 240 -0.43 4.45 23.64
CA ILE A 240 -0.47 5.46 22.57
C ILE A 240 -1.91 5.97 22.39
N ILE A 241 -2.13 7.26 22.68
CA ILE A 241 -3.45 7.88 22.50
C ILE A 241 -3.56 8.46 21.10
N ALA A 242 -4.48 7.89 20.31
CA ALA A 242 -4.79 8.43 18.98
C ALA A 242 -5.37 9.86 19.10
N GLY A 243 -4.85 10.79 18.31
CA GLY A 243 -5.17 12.21 18.38
C GLY A 243 -4.14 13.08 19.09
N GLU A 244 -3.19 12.50 19.83
CA GLU A 244 -2.05 13.24 20.41
C GLU A 244 -0.93 13.39 19.37
N PHE A 245 -0.08 12.35 19.17
CA PHE A 245 0.97 12.38 18.16
C PHE A 245 0.72 11.37 17.02
N VAL A 246 -0.19 10.40 17.20
CA VAL A 246 -0.63 9.48 16.14
C VAL A 246 -2.02 9.87 15.68
N HIS A 247 -2.17 10.16 14.39
CA HIS A 247 -3.44 10.54 13.77
C HIS A 247 -3.89 9.46 12.79
N LEU A 248 -5.10 8.91 13.02
CA LEU A 248 -5.69 7.87 12.17
C LEU A 248 -6.61 8.49 11.11
N HIS A 249 -6.43 8.07 9.87
CA HIS A 249 -7.20 8.50 8.71
C HIS A 249 -7.81 7.30 8.00
N ASP A 250 -9.00 7.49 7.44
CA ASP A 250 -9.62 6.50 6.59
C ASP A 250 -9.09 6.61 5.16
N THR A 251 -9.10 5.48 4.46
CA THR A 251 -9.00 5.42 3.01
C THR A 251 -10.29 4.91 2.40
N ASP A 252 -10.40 4.95 1.08
CA ASP A 252 -11.58 4.51 0.35
C ASP A 252 -11.19 3.68 -0.87
N ALA A 253 -12.08 2.76 -1.29
CA ALA A 253 -11.87 1.94 -2.47
C ALA A 253 -12.12 2.69 -3.80
N GLU A 254 -12.84 3.83 -3.75
CA GLU A 254 -13.30 4.55 -4.94
C GLU A 254 -13.03 6.06 -4.91
N GLU A 255 -12.76 6.62 -3.73
CA GLU A 255 -12.52 8.05 -3.55
C GLU A 255 -11.08 8.29 -3.05
N PRO A 256 -10.30 9.15 -3.72
CA PRO A 256 -8.94 9.44 -3.31
C PRO A 256 -8.93 10.31 -2.04
N THR A 257 -7.89 10.16 -1.24
CA THR A 257 -7.56 11.18 -0.24
C THR A 257 -7.14 12.48 -0.95
N THR A 258 -7.24 13.60 -0.26
CA THR A 258 -6.57 14.83 -0.73
C THR A 258 -5.06 14.56 -0.87
N LEU A 259 -4.36 15.41 -1.61
CA LEU A 259 -2.91 15.36 -1.66
C LEU A 259 -2.32 15.82 -0.32
N ILE A 260 -1.50 14.97 0.29
CA ILE A 260 -1.01 15.12 1.66
C ILE A 260 0.50 15.35 1.62
N THR A 261 1.00 16.31 2.39
CA THR A 261 2.45 16.51 2.60
C THR A 261 2.95 15.63 3.75
N VAL A 262 4.04 14.91 3.50
CA VAL A 262 4.72 14.05 4.49
C VAL A 262 5.62 14.86 5.39
#